data_1a37bd5ae1dd1f5085bc6bdfb0318210
#
_entry.id   1a37bd5ae1dd1f5085bc6bdfb0318210
#
_cell.length_a   1.000
_cell.length_b   1.000
_cell.length_c   1.000
_cell.angle_alpha   90.00
_cell.angle_beta   90.00
_cell.angle_gamma   90.00
#
_symmetry.space_group_name_H-M   'P 1'
#
loop_
_entity.id
_entity.type
_entity.pdbx_description
1 polymer ?
#
loop_
_entity_poly.entity_id
_entity_poly.type
_entity_poly.pdbx_seq_one_letter_code
_entity_poly.pdbx_strand_id
1 'polypeptide(L)'
;MPRCVFKLLWDTLGAGQEIFAYVLNMAKNGDHYWVFAHVTPSYNQRGERVGYHSNRRVPHADALAKVKGLYAQLLAEERRHPNPQEGMRAGEELIRRQLQNAGLDYSEFVFSLSEHTRLSASLK
;
A
#
# COMPACT_ATOMS: atom_id res chain seq x y z
N MET A 1 -7.42 4.33 5.80
CA MET A 1 -6.79 3.99 4.50
C MET A 1 -7.84 3.98 3.39
N PRO A 2 -7.46 4.37 2.15
CA PRO A 2 -8.39 4.33 1.03
C PRO A 2 -8.83 2.90 0.69
N ARG A 3 -10.09 2.74 0.30
CA ARG A 3 -10.64 1.42 -0.07
C ARG A 3 -9.95 0.86 -1.32
N CYS A 4 -9.58 1.73 -2.26
CA CYS A 4 -8.90 1.29 -3.48
C CYS A 4 -7.53 0.67 -3.19
N VAL A 5 -6.83 1.14 -2.16
CA VAL A 5 -5.54 0.56 -1.73
C VAL A 5 -5.74 -0.85 -1.18
N PHE A 6 -6.75 -1.05 -0.33
CA PHE A 6 -7.09 -2.39 0.19
C PHE A 6 -7.44 -3.34 -0.96
N LYS A 7 -8.24 -2.87 -1.91
CA LYS A 7 -8.62 -3.70 -3.06
C LYS A 7 -7.40 -4.10 -3.88
N LEU A 8 -6.51 -3.15 -4.14
CA LEU A 8 -5.27 -3.41 -4.88
C LEU A 8 -4.41 -4.44 -4.16
N LEU A 9 -4.30 -4.31 -2.83
CA LEU A 9 -3.53 -5.23 -2.00
C LEU A 9 -4.08 -6.66 -2.10
N TRP A 10 -5.39 -6.83 -1.92
CA TRP A 10 -6.01 -8.15 -1.98
C TRP A 10 -6.01 -8.74 -3.39
N ASP A 11 -6.20 -7.92 -4.43
CA ASP A 11 -6.13 -8.37 -5.82
C ASP A 11 -4.71 -8.88 -6.15
N THR A 12 -3.68 -8.18 -5.68
CA THR A 12 -2.29 -8.57 -5.90
C THR A 12 -1.98 -9.90 -5.20
N LEU A 13 -2.38 -10.04 -3.94
CA LEU A 13 -2.19 -11.27 -3.19
C LEU A 13 -3.01 -12.42 -3.79
N GLY A 14 -4.23 -12.13 -4.24
CA GLY A 14 -5.09 -13.11 -4.90
C GLY A 14 -4.50 -13.63 -6.21
N ALA A 15 -3.71 -12.81 -6.90
CA ALA A 15 -2.98 -13.22 -8.11
C ALA A 15 -1.70 -14.01 -7.79
N GLY A 16 -1.39 -14.25 -6.53
CA GLY A 16 -0.21 -14.99 -6.12
C GLY A 16 1.07 -14.17 -6.09
N GLN A 17 0.95 -12.86 -6.12
CA GLN A 17 2.09 -11.94 -6.14
C GLN A 17 2.32 -11.33 -4.76
N GLU A 18 3.57 -10.95 -4.48
CA GLU A 18 3.91 -10.22 -3.25
C GLU A 18 3.56 -8.75 -3.39
N ILE A 19 3.39 -8.07 -2.25
CA ILE A 19 3.14 -6.63 -2.24
C ILE A 19 3.86 -5.97 -1.07
N PHE A 20 4.35 -4.74 -1.32
CA PHE A 20 4.81 -3.82 -0.29
C PHE A 20 3.75 -2.75 -0.11
N ALA A 21 3.39 -2.45 1.14
CA ALA A 21 2.35 -1.45 1.42
C ALA A 21 2.59 -0.75 2.74
N TYR A 22 2.17 0.52 2.78
CA TYR A 22 2.07 1.25 4.05
C TYR A 22 0.66 1.06 4.58
N VAL A 23 0.56 0.54 5.79
CA VAL A 23 -0.72 0.16 6.41
C VAL A 23 -0.87 0.86 7.73
N LEU A 24 -2.04 1.45 7.96
CA LEU A 24 -2.41 2.02 9.24
C LEU A 24 -3.06 0.94 10.11
N ASN A 25 -2.39 0.59 11.19
CA ASN A 25 -2.89 -0.40 12.15
C ASN A 25 -3.38 0.30 13.42
N MET A 26 -4.19 -0.41 14.19
CA MET A 26 -4.68 0.07 15.48
C MET A 26 -4.20 -0.87 16.58
N ALA A 27 -3.58 -0.29 17.63
CA ALA A 27 -3.20 -1.03 18.81
C ALA A 27 -4.42 -1.34 19.69
N LYS A 28 -4.25 -2.25 20.66
CA LYS A 28 -5.35 -2.65 21.56
C LYS A 28 -5.92 -1.48 22.37
N ASN A 29 -5.08 -0.48 22.68
CA ASN A 29 -5.50 0.71 23.42
C ASN A 29 -6.20 1.76 22.55
N GLY A 30 -6.39 1.50 21.26
CA GLY A 30 -7.04 2.42 20.34
C GLY A 30 -6.10 3.35 19.57
N ASP A 31 -4.82 3.37 19.90
CA ASP A 31 -3.85 4.19 19.18
C ASP A 31 -3.60 3.65 17.78
N HIS A 32 -3.46 4.56 16.83
CA HIS A 32 -3.12 4.21 15.44
C HIS A 32 -1.63 4.34 15.22
N TYR A 33 -1.07 3.43 14.42
CA TYR A 33 0.33 3.49 14.03
C TYR A 33 0.52 2.95 12.62
N TRP A 34 1.52 3.48 11.93
CA TRP A 34 1.84 3.09 10.57
C TRP A 34 2.92 2.02 10.55
N VAL A 35 2.77 1.05 9.66
CA VAL A 35 3.79 0.04 9.38
C VAL A 35 4.06 -0.03 7.89
N PHE A 36 5.31 -0.35 7.53
CA PHE A 36 5.70 -0.74 6.18
C PHE A 36 5.68 -2.26 6.14
N ALA A 37 4.73 -2.82 5.41
CA ALA A 37 4.47 -4.25 5.36
C ALA A 37 4.91 -4.85 4.03
N HIS A 38 5.59 -5.99 4.10
CA HIS A 38 5.86 -6.84 2.96
C HIS A 38 5.05 -8.11 3.14
N VAL A 39 4.08 -8.35 2.29
CA VAL A 39 3.15 -9.48 2.39
C VAL A 39 3.38 -10.42 1.20
N THR A 40 3.56 -11.69 1.52
CA THR A 40 3.77 -12.74 0.51
C THR A 40 2.79 -13.88 0.74
N PRO A 41 2.28 -14.51 -0.34
CA PRO A 41 1.47 -15.71 -0.19
C PRO A 41 2.34 -16.89 0.25
N SER A 42 1.80 -17.74 1.12
CA SER A 42 2.46 -18.96 1.58
C SER A 42 1.81 -20.17 0.95
N TYR A 43 2.62 -21.15 0.51
CA TYR A 43 2.16 -22.35 -0.16
C TYR A 43 2.62 -23.59 0.59
N ASN A 44 1.79 -24.64 0.55
CA ASN A 44 2.19 -25.95 1.08
C ASN A 44 3.01 -26.73 0.04
N GLN A 45 3.39 -27.98 0.38
CA GLN A 45 4.17 -28.83 -0.51
C GLN A 45 3.42 -29.20 -1.79
N ARG A 46 2.09 -29.11 -1.77
CA ARG A 46 1.24 -29.38 -2.95
C ARG A 46 1.07 -28.17 -3.85
N GLY A 47 1.64 -27.01 -3.51
CA GLY A 47 1.47 -25.78 -4.24
C GLY A 47 0.17 -25.05 -3.96
N GLU A 48 -0.59 -25.49 -2.94
CA GLU A 48 -1.83 -24.82 -2.54
C GLU A 48 -1.53 -23.66 -1.60
N ARG A 49 -2.23 -22.54 -1.80
CA ARG A 49 -2.08 -21.38 -0.94
C ARG A 49 -2.74 -21.65 0.42
N VAL A 50 -1.94 -21.59 1.49
CA VAL A 50 -2.40 -21.88 2.85
C VAL A 50 -2.48 -20.65 3.71
N GLY A 51 -2.00 -19.50 3.26
CA GLY A 51 -2.06 -18.25 4.02
C GLY A 51 -1.13 -17.19 3.46
N TYR A 52 -0.81 -16.22 4.31
CA TYR A 52 0.06 -15.10 3.95
C TYR A 52 1.10 -14.90 5.04
N HIS A 53 2.30 -14.52 4.63
CA HIS A 53 3.38 -14.14 5.54
C HIS A 53 3.57 -12.63 5.44
N SER A 54 3.64 -11.96 6.59
CA SER A 54 3.80 -10.51 6.63
C SER A 54 5.00 -10.14 7.48
N ASN A 55 5.96 -9.44 6.88
CA ASN A 55 7.04 -8.78 7.59
C ASN A 55 6.69 -7.30 7.75
N ARG A 56 6.82 -6.77 8.97
CA ARG A 56 6.45 -5.40 9.29
C ARG A 56 7.66 -4.65 9.82
N ARG A 57 7.79 -3.40 9.37
CA ARG A 57 8.86 -2.50 9.80
C ARG A 57 8.29 -1.13 10.13
N VAL A 58 9.04 -0.37 10.94
CA VAL A 58 8.73 1.04 11.18
C VAL A 58 9.05 1.80 9.91
N PRO A 59 8.10 2.58 9.35
CA PRO A 59 8.36 3.33 8.12
C PRO A 59 9.29 4.52 8.36
N HIS A 60 10.04 4.89 7.33
CA HIS A 60 10.80 6.13 7.34
C HIS A 60 9.84 7.32 7.29
N ALA A 61 10.14 8.37 8.07
CA ALA A 61 9.26 9.53 8.21
C ALA A 61 9.01 10.23 6.88
N ASP A 62 10.04 10.39 6.04
CA ASP A 62 9.92 11.07 4.75
C ASP A 62 9.05 10.28 3.77
N ALA A 63 9.25 8.96 3.69
CA ALA A 63 8.44 8.11 2.85
C ALA A 63 7.00 8.08 3.33
N LEU A 64 6.79 8.02 4.64
CA LEU A 64 5.46 8.03 5.23
C LEU A 64 4.71 9.32 4.94
N ALA A 65 5.39 10.47 4.97
CA ALA A 65 4.78 11.76 4.65
C ALA A 65 4.25 11.76 3.21
N LYS A 66 5.01 11.22 2.27
CA LYS A 66 4.59 11.10 0.86
C LYS A 66 3.39 10.18 0.71
N VAL A 67 3.38 9.05 1.39
CA VAL A 67 2.27 8.09 1.35
C VAL A 67 1.02 8.68 1.98
N LYS A 68 1.15 9.37 3.10
CA LYS A 68 0.01 10.05 3.72
C LYS A 68 -0.63 11.06 2.78
N GLY A 69 0.19 11.82 2.04
CA GLY A 69 -0.29 12.76 1.03
C GLY A 69 -1.06 12.05 -0.08
N LEU A 70 -0.51 10.95 -0.59
CA LEU A 70 -1.18 10.14 -1.61
C LEU A 70 -2.50 9.57 -1.09
N TYR A 71 -2.50 9.00 0.10
CA TYR A 71 -3.72 8.41 0.69
C TYR A 71 -4.78 9.47 0.94
N ALA A 72 -4.38 10.68 1.34
CA ALA A 72 -5.32 11.79 1.51
C ALA A 72 -5.99 12.16 0.19
N GLN A 73 -5.24 12.19 -0.91
CA GLN A 73 -5.78 12.44 -2.25
C GLN A 73 -6.77 11.35 -2.67
N LEU A 74 -6.42 10.09 -2.43
CA LEU A 74 -7.28 8.97 -2.77
C LEU A 74 -8.58 8.97 -1.94
N LEU A 75 -8.48 9.26 -0.66
CA LEU A 75 -9.65 9.38 0.22
C LEU A 75 -10.57 10.53 -0.22
N ALA A 76 -9.98 11.67 -0.59
CA ALA A 76 -10.76 12.81 -1.08
C ALA A 76 -11.51 12.44 -2.36
N GLU A 77 -10.86 11.72 -3.28
CA GLU A 77 -11.49 11.28 -4.51
C GLU A 77 -12.62 10.30 -4.23
N GLU A 78 -12.42 9.34 -3.31
CA GLU A 78 -13.47 8.40 -2.93
C GLU A 78 -14.68 9.10 -2.31
N ARG A 79 -14.46 10.14 -1.50
CA ARG A 79 -15.54 10.89 -0.84
C ARG A 79 -16.34 11.78 -1.77
N ARG A 80 -15.81 12.09 -2.95
CA ARG A 80 -16.53 12.90 -3.95
C ARG A 80 -17.71 12.14 -4.56
N HIS A 81 -17.78 10.84 -4.39
CA HIS A 81 -18.82 9.99 -4.96
C HIS A 81 -19.76 9.48 -3.88
N PRO A 82 -21.09 9.68 -4.02
CA PRO A 82 -22.06 9.18 -3.04
C PRO A 82 -22.07 7.66 -2.94
N ASN A 83 -21.84 6.98 -4.07
CA ASN A 83 -21.81 5.52 -4.12
C ASN A 83 -20.40 5.03 -3.75
N PRO A 84 -20.25 4.18 -2.68
CA PRO A 84 -18.93 3.69 -2.28
C PRO A 84 -18.18 2.94 -3.37
N GLN A 85 -18.88 2.19 -4.23
CA GLN A 85 -18.25 1.46 -5.34
C GLN A 85 -17.70 2.39 -6.40
N GLU A 86 -18.44 3.44 -6.73
CA GLU A 86 -17.99 4.46 -7.68
C GLU A 86 -16.79 5.22 -7.11
N GLY A 87 -16.82 5.56 -5.83
CA GLY A 87 -15.70 6.20 -5.15
C GLY A 87 -14.44 5.35 -5.20
N MET A 88 -14.57 4.05 -4.94
CA MET A 88 -13.46 3.12 -5.01
C MET A 88 -12.87 3.04 -6.43
N ARG A 89 -13.72 3.00 -7.45
CA ARG A 89 -13.27 2.99 -8.85
C ARG A 89 -12.54 4.27 -9.22
N ALA A 90 -13.04 5.40 -8.75
CA ALA A 90 -12.38 6.70 -8.99
C ALA A 90 -11.01 6.75 -8.33
N GLY A 91 -10.88 6.22 -7.12
CA GLY A 91 -9.60 6.10 -6.43
C GLY A 91 -8.63 5.18 -7.16
N GLU A 92 -9.10 4.04 -7.66
CA GLU A 92 -8.27 3.13 -8.46
C GLU A 92 -7.77 3.81 -9.74
N GLU A 93 -8.63 4.55 -10.41
CA GLU A 93 -8.26 5.30 -11.61
C GLU A 93 -7.19 6.32 -11.31
N LEU A 94 -7.32 7.05 -10.21
CA LEU A 94 -6.35 8.07 -9.81
C LEU A 94 -4.98 7.44 -9.51
N ILE A 95 -4.94 6.35 -8.76
CA ILE A 95 -3.69 5.67 -8.44
C ILE A 95 -3.06 5.06 -9.70
N ARG A 96 -3.87 4.52 -10.59
CA ARG A 96 -3.38 3.96 -11.85
C ARG A 96 -2.70 5.02 -12.70
N ARG A 97 -3.28 6.22 -12.79
CA ARG A 97 -2.69 7.33 -13.54
C ARG A 97 -1.35 7.75 -12.94
N GLN A 98 -1.26 7.84 -11.63
CA GLN A 98 -0.01 8.20 -10.96
C GLN A 98 1.07 7.16 -11.19
N LEU A 99 0.71 5.88 -11.15
CA LEU A 99 1.65 4.80 -11.41
C LEU A 99 2.12 4.78 -12.88
N GLN A 100 1.22 5.03 -13.82
CA GLN A 100 1.57 5.13 -15.24
C GLN A 100 2.53 6.27 -15.49
N ASN A 101 2.32 7.42 -14.84
CA ASN A 101 3.21 8.58 -14.98
C ASN A 101 4.59 8.28 -14.41
N ALA A 102 4.68 7.47 -13.37
CA ALA A 102 5.94 7.05 -12.78
C ALA A 102 6.58 5.87 -13.52
N GLY A 103 5.81 5.15 -14.36
CA GLY A 103 6.28 3.96 -15.06
C GLY A 103 6.49 2.75 -14.15
N LEU A 104 5.81 2.69 -13.02
CA LEU A 104 5.98 1.65 -12.01
C LEU A 104 4.63 1.03 -11.65
N ASP A 105 4.64 -0.21 -11.12
CA ASP A 105 3.47 -0.75 -10.45
C ASP A 105 3.42 -0.26 -8.99
N TYR A 106 2.36 -0.62 -8.25
CA TYR A 106 2.18 -0.13 -6.88
C TYR A 106 3.31 -0.58 -5.96
N SER A 107 3.69 -1.85 -6.01
CA SER A 107 4.77 -2.37 -5.16
C SER A 107 6.11 -1.73 -5.48
N GLU A 108 6.42 -1.56 -6.77
CA GLU A 108 7.64 -0.90 -7.19
C GLU A 108 7.68 0.57 -6.73
N PHE A 109 6.54 1.25 -6.84
CA PHE A 109 6.41 2.65 -6.41
C PHE A 109 6.66 2.80 -4.91
N VAL A 110 6.01 1.97 -4.09
CA VAL A 110 6.15 1.99 -2.63
C VAL A 110 7.57 1.63 -2.22
N PHE A 111 8.16 0.60 -2.83
CA PHE A 111 9.53 0.19 -2.56
C PHE A 111 10.52 1.29 -2.95
N SER A 112 10.30 1.94 -4.08
CA SER A 112 11.12 3.05 -4.56
C SER A 112 11.14 4.22 -3.56
N LEU A 113 10.01 4.56 -2.98
CA LEU A 113 9.94 5.62 -1.95
C LEU A 113 10.78 5.25 -0.74
N SER A 114 10.70 4.00 -0.28
CA SER A 114 11.45 3.50 0.87
C SER A 114 12.95 3.50 0.59
N GLU A 115 13.38 3.01 -0.57
CA GLU A 115 14.79 2.95 -0.96
C GLU A 115 15.37 4.35 -1.12
N HIS A 116 14.65 5.27 -1.76
CA HIS A 116 15.09 6.65 -1.92
C HIS A 116 15.34 7.32 -0.57
N THR A 117 14.42 7.15 0.37
CA THR A 117 14.55 7.69 1.72
C THR A 117 15.76 7.11 2.44
N ARG A 118 15.98 5.79 2.31
CA ARG A 118 17.13 5.11 2.91
C ARG A 118 18.45 5.66 2.36
N LEU A 119 18.55 5.80 1.04
CA LEU A 119 19.75 6.33 0.39
C LEU A 119 20.02 7.78 0.82
N SER A 120 18.99 8.60 0.88
CA SER A 120 19.11 9.98 1.36
C SER A 120 19.61 10.05 2.80
N ALA A 121 19.09 9.16 3.67
CA ALA A 121 19.54 9.08 5.06
C ALA A 121 20.99 8.61 5.16
N SER A 122 21.43 7.69 4.30
CA SER A 122 22.79 7.18 4.29
C SER A 122 23.81 8.23 3.88
N LEU A 123 23.41 9.17 3.03
CA LEU A 123 24.29 10.23 2.52
C LEU A 123 24.48 11.39 3.51
N LYS A 124 23.65 11.45 4.52
CA LYS A 124 23.75 12.45 5.58
C LYS A 124 24.64 11.97 6.72
#